data_92a973798dc46ff80c4b2f85d669e408
#
_entry.id   92a973798dc46ff80c4b2f85d669e408
#
_cell.length_a   1.000
_cell.length_b   1.000
_cell.length_c   1.000
_cell.angle_alpha   90.00
_cell.angle_beta   90.00
_cell.angle_gamma   90.00
#
_symmetry.space_group_name_H-M   'P 1'
#
loop_
_entity.id
_entity.type
_entity.pdbx_description
1 polymer ?
#
loop_
_entity_poly.entity_id
_entity_poly.type
_entity_poly.pdbx_seq_one_letter_code
_entity_poly.pdbx_strand_id
1 'polypeptide(L)'
;MFMKTLWIAGFAVLASSAVFAQSGGQMAVPAGPDKQVYDVPAGAKDQEILIQTRDLKDGETVTPHIHHGVEMTEVVTGTFELYVKGQPVKIIHAGESFLVPREVPHDARPAPGSPPVHLAVTLVIDKGTAPRTPVSDVLIPK
;
A
#
# COMPACT_ATOMS: atom_id res chain seq x y z
N MET A 1 12.16 25.79 -75.74
CA MET A 1 11.18 25.77 -74.64
C MET A 1 11.55 24.52 -73.74
N PHE A 2 12.43 24.75 -72.79
CA PHE A 2 12.98 23.67 -71.93
C PHE A 2 12.22 23.59 -70.58
N MET A 3 11.50 22.53 -70.38
CA MET A 3 10.84 22.22 -69.10
C MET A 3 11.89 21.65 -68.13
N LYS A 4 12.16 22.38 -67.03
CA LYS A 4 13.00 21.90 -65.94
C LYS A 4 12.14 21.08 -64.99
N THR A 5 12.39 19.80 -64.91
CA THR A 5 11.77 18.88 -63.95
C THR A 5 12.47 19.04 -62.61
N LEU A 6 11.72 19.51 -61.58
CA LEU A 6 12.21 19.64 -60.20
C LEU A 6 12.02 18.33 -59.45
N TRP A 7 13.11 17.70 -59.08
CA TRP A 7 13.08 16.51 -58.20
C TRP A 7 13.06 16.97 -56.76
N ILE A 8 11.96 16.70 -56.06
CA ILE A 8 11.85 16.90 -54.62
C ILE A 8 12.31 15.61 -53.96
N ALA A 9 13.50 15.64 -53.38
CA ALA A 9 13.99 14.55 -52.55
C ALA A 9 13.28 14.61 -51.18
N GLY A 10 12.34 13.70 -50.98
CA GLY A 10 11.69 13.51 -49.68
C GLY A 10 12.65 12.83 -48.72
N PHE A 11 13.09 13.55 -47.67
CA PHE A 11 13.80 12.98 -46.54
C PHE A 11 12.79 12.25 -45.66
N ALA A 12 12.80 10.95 -45.69
CA ALA A 12 12.08 10.14 -44.70
C ALA A 12 12.89 10.13 -43.39
N VAL A 13 12.44 10.87 -42.41
CA VAL A 13 12.96 10.78 -41.04
C VAL A 13 12.41 9.52 -40.42
N LEU A 14 13.23 8.47 -40.36
CA LEU A 14 12.97 7.27 -39.59
C LEU A 14 13.14 7.62 -38.09
N ALA A 15 12.04 7.94 -37.43
CA ALA A 15 12.00 8.03 -35.97
C ALA A 15 12.17 6.61 -35.41
N SER A 16 13.39 6.26 -35.02
CA SER A 16 13.67 5.05 -34.25
C SER A 16 13.10 5.26 -32.84
N SER A 17 11.90 4.77 -32.60
CA SER A 17 11.36 4.63 -31.24
C SER A 17 12.17 3.55 -30.54
N ALA A 18 13.14 3.97 -29.72
CA ALA A 18 13.80 3.08 -28.78
C ALA A 18 12.74 2.63 -27.77
N VAL A 19 12.16 1.47 -27.98
CA VAL A 19 11.40 0.76 -26.96
C VAL A 19 12.41 0.36 -25.89
N PHE A 20 12.51 1.14 -24.83
CA PHE A 20 13.12 0.66 -23.59
C PHE A 20 12.24 -0.49 -23.09
N ALA A 21 12.62 -1.70 -23.42
CA ALA A 21 12.15 -2.86 -22.71
C ALA A 21 12.66 -2.72 -21.27
N GLN A 22 11.82 -2.15 -20.39
CA GLN A 22 11.98 -2.36 -18.97
C GLN A 22 11.88 -3.87 -18.77
N SER A 23 13.03 -4.50 -18.57
CA SER A 23 13.09 -5.81 -17.94
C SER A 23 12.72 -5.64 -16.47
N GLY A 24 11.49 -5.18 -16.21
CA GLY A 24 10.84 -5.39 -14.96
C GLY A 24 10.71 -6.89 -14.83
N GLY A 25 11.63 -7.50 -14.08
CA GLY A 25 11.43 -8.85 -13.63
C GLY A 25 10.05 -8.83 -12.97
N GLN A 26 9.09 -9.44 -13.65
CA GLN A 26 7.76 -9.66 -13.11
C GLN A 26 8.02 -10.58 -11.92
N MET A 27 8.10 -9.97 -10.72
CA MET A 27 8.15 -10.76 -9.50
C MET A 27 6.84 -11.55 -9.52
N ALA A 28 6.97 -12.84 -9.82
CA ALA A 28 5.86 -13.76 -9.70
C ALA A 28 5.38 -13.60 -8.26
N VAL A 29 4.20 -12.98 -8.08
CA VAL A 29 3.55 -12.97 -6.78
C VAL A 29 3.22 -14.45 -6.51
N PRO A 30 3.89 -15.11 -5.56
CA PRO A 30 3.53 -16.46 -5.23
C PRO A 30 2.07 -16.41 -4.76
N ALA A 31 1.21 -17.25 -5.34
CA ALA A 31 -0.06 -17.57 -4.73
C ALA A 31 0.28 -18.22 -3.38
N GLY A 32 0.32 -17.42 -2.33
CA GLY A 32 0.86 -17.82 -1.03
C GLY A 32 0.01 -17.28 0.10
N PRO A 33 0.39 -17.57 1.34
CA PRO A 33 -0.37 -17.24 2.53
C PRO A 33 -0.71 -15.75 2.58
N ASP A 34 -1.74 -15.41 3.36
CA ASP A 34 -2.25 -14.05 3.56
C ASP A 34 -1.19 -13.02 4.04
N LYS A 35 0.04 -13.45 4.19
CA LYS A 35 1.18 -12.66 4.62
C LYS A 35 2.40 -12.97 3.75
N GLN A 36 2.99 -11.94 3.18
CA GLN A 36 4.24 -12.02 2.43
C GLN A 36 5.25 -11.05 3.04
N VAL A 37 6.51 -11.46 3.16
CA VAL A 37 7.59 -10.64 3.71
C VAL A 37 8.70 -10.54 2.68
N TYR A 38 9.14 -9.32 2.39
CA TYR A 38 10.21 -9.04 1.46
C TYR A 38 11.31 -8.23 2.14
N ASP A 39 12.55 -8.55 1.88
CA ASP A 39 13.67 -7.68 2.26
C ASP A 39 13.64 -6.43 1.39
N VAL A 40 13.85 -5.26 2.02
CA VAL A 40 14.00 -4.01 1.28
C VAL A 40 15.32 -4.04 0.51
N PRO A 41 15.34 -3.65 -0.80
CA PRO A 41 16.57 -3.69 -1.61
C PRO A 41 17.74 -2.91 -1.00
N ALA A 42 18.96 -3.29 -1.38
CA ALA A 42 20.20 -2.69 -0.88
C ALA A 42 20.17 -1.15 -0.94
N GLY A 43 20.36 -0.51 0.21
CA GLY A 43 20.24 0.94 0.39
C GLY A 43 19.28 1.35 1.50
N ALA A 44 18.26 0.57 1.78
CA ALA A 44 17.40 0.70 2.95
C ALA A 44 17.83 -0.36 3.97
N LYS A 45 18.91 -0.09 4.69
CA LYS A 45 19.42 -1.01 5.71
C LYS A 45 18.39 -1.17 6.83
N ASP A 46 18.30 -2.39 7.33
CA ASP A 46 17.58 -2.72 8.56
C ASP A 46 16.05 -2.57 8.49
N GLN A 47 15.47 -2.59 7.29
CA GLN A 47 14.01 -2.61 7.10
C GLN A 47 13.54 -3.84 6.32
N GLU A 48 12.29 -4.21 6.53
CA GLU A 48 11.59 -5.24 5.76
C GLU A 48 10.20 -4.74 5.35
N ILE A 49 9.71 -5.25 4.24
CA ILE A 49 8.35 -5.01 3.77
C ILE A 49 7.52 -6.25 4.11
N LEU A 50 6.39 -6.01 4.76
CA LEU A 50 5.42 -7.02 5.09
C LEU A 50 4.12 -6.71 4.36
N ILE A 51 3.63 -7.65 3.56
CA ILE A 51 2.33 -7.55 2.90
C ILE A 51 1.43 -8.64 3.48
N GLN A 52 0.24 -8.24 3.91
CA GLN A 52 -0.76 -9.16 4.46
C GLN A 52 -2.18 -8.68 4.15
N THR A 53 -3.12 -9.59 4.19
CA THR A 53 -4.54 -9.25 4.19
C THR A 53 -5.14 -9.48 5.57
N ARG A 54 -6.26 -8.82 5.86
CA ARG A 54 -6.98 -9.00 7.12
C ARG A 54 -8.48 -8.86 6.90
N ASP A 55 -9.23 -9.82 7.42
CA ASP A 55 -10.68 -9.78 7.47
C ASP A 55 -11.15 -9.42 8.87
N LEU A 56 -12.14 -8.55 8.96
CA LEU A 56 -12.78 -8.13 10.21
C LEU A 56 -14.30 -8.14 10.01
N LYS A 57 -15.00 -8.75 10.97
CA LYS A 57 -16.48 -8.77 11.02
C LYS A 57 -16.98 -7.63 11.91
N ASP A 58 -18.25 -7.31 11.76
CA ASP A 58 -18.92 -6.38 12.68
C ASP A 58 -18.74 -6.84 14.14
N GLY A 59 -18.43 -5.89 15.03
CA GLY A 59 -18.12 -6.14 16.43
C GLY A 59 -16.67 -6.56 16.73
N GLU A 60 -15.85 -6.91 15.74
CA GLU A 60 -14.42 -7.15 15.93
C GLU A 60 -13.65 -5.84 16.04
N THR A 61 -12.54 -5.87 16.78
CA THR A 61 -11.67 -4.71 16.94
C THR A 61 -10.22 -5.06 16.65
N VAL A 62 -9.49 -4.09 16.13
CA VAL A 62 -8.03 -4.09 16.10
C VAL A 62 -7.56 -3.48 17.41
N THR A 63 -6.92 -4.27 18.27
CA THR A 63 -6.44 -3.81 19.57
C THR A 63 -5.40 -2.69 19.44
N PRO A 64 -5.30 -1.79 20.42
CA PRO A 64 -4.34 -0.68 20.41
C PRO A 64 -2.91 -1.17 20.24
N HIS A 65 -2.18 -0.57 19.30
CA HIS A 65 -0.80 -0.95 18.99
C HIS A 65 -0.04 0.16 18.27
N ILE A 66 1.25 -0.06 18.10
CA ILE A 66 2.16 0.73 17.26
C ILE A 66 2.89 -0.19 16.28
N HIS A 67 3.50 0.42 15.27
CA HIS A 67 4.47 -0.23 14.40
C HIS A 67 5.83 0.44 14.52
N HIS A 68 6.91 -0.35 14.55
CA HIS A 68 8.28 0.15 14.41
C HIS A 68 8.58 0.47 12.95
N GLY A 69 7.69 1.21 12.31
CA GLY A 69 7.70 1.52 10.89
C GLY A 69 6.41 2.18 10.43
N VAL A 70 6.16 2.19 9.14
CA VAL A 70 4.98 2.81 8.53
C VAL A 70 4.00 1.74 8.10
N GLU A 71 2.72 1.93 8.42
CA GLU A 71 1.62 1.17 7.84
C GLU A 71 0.98 1.92 6.68
N MET A 72 0.74 1.21 5.58
CA MET A 72 -0.07 1.65 4.45
C MET A 72 -1.15 0.59 4.22
N THR A 73 -2.40 0.99 4.35
CA THR A 73 -3.53 0.05 4.27
C THR A 73 -4.61 0.58 3.33
N GLU A 74 -5.11 -0.29 2.47
CA GLU A 74 -6.29 -0.07 1.65
C GLU A 74 -7.48 -0.83 2.23
N VAL A 75 -8.64 -0.18 2.30
CA VAL A 75 -9.91 -0.82 2.60
C VAL A 75 -10.48 -1.36 1.29
N VAL A 76 -10.40 -2.67 1.09
CA VAL A 76 -10.86 -3.33 -0.15
C VAL A 76 -12.38 -3.48 -0.15
N THR A 77 -12.97 -3.81 1.00
CA THR A 77 -14.43 -3.90 1.18
C THR A 77 -14.86 -3.35 2.55
N GLY A 78 -16.12 -2.97 2.67
CA GLY A 78 -16.72 -2.48 3.90
C GLY A 78 -16.40 -1.03 4.21
N THR A 79 -16.64 -0.64 5.46
CA THR A 79 -16.33 0.70 6.00
C THR A 79 -15.59 0.53 7.32
N PHE A 80 -14.50 1.26 7.48
CA PHE A 80 -13.54 1.08 8.57
C PHE A 80 -13.40 2.36 9.40
N GLU A 81 -13.45 2.26 10.72
CA GLU A 81 -13.17 3.35 11.66
C GLU A 81 -11.74 3.22 12.17
N LEU A 82 -10.90 4.20 11.87
CA LEU A 82 -9.52 4.28 12.34
C LEU A 82 -9.41 5.38 13.42
N TYR A 83 -8.90 4.99 14.56
CA TYR A 83 -8.64 5.86 15.72
C TYR A 83 -7.14 6.01 15.88
N VAL A 84 -6.63 7.21 15.64
CA VAL A 84 -5.21 7.56 15.77
C VAL A 84 -5.05 8.53 16.92
N LYS A 85 -4.10 8.27 17.81
CA LYS A 85 -3.86 9.11 18.99
C LYS A 85 -3.72 10.58 18.62
N GLY A 86 -4.54 11.44 19.25
CA GLY A 86 -4.52 12.88 19.03
C GLY A 86 -5.19 13.36 17.74
N GLN A 87 -5.91 12.49 17.02
CA GLN A 87 -6.65 12.86 15.81
C GLN A 87 -8.14 12.52 15.95
N PRO A 88 -9.01 13.20 15.23
CA PRO A 88 -10.40 12.77 15.08
C PRO A 88 -10.46 11.37 14.44
N VAL A 89 -11.52 10.61 14.75
CA VAL A 89 -11.78 9.33 14.07
C VAL A 89 -11.88 9.54 12.57
N LYS A 90 -11.25 8.64 11.81
CA LYS A 90 -11.34 8.62 10.36
C LYS A 90 -12.26 7.48 9.93
N ILE A 91 -13.25 7.82 9.14
CA ILE A 91 -14.11 6.84 8.46
C ILE A 91 -13.53 6.62 7.07
N ILE A 92 -13.24 5.37 6.74
CA ILE A 92 -12.56 5.00 5.50
C ILE A 92 -13.43 3.98 4.78
N HIS A 93 -13.79 4.29 3.56
CA HIS A 93 -14.67 3.44 2.73
C HIS A 93 -13.85 2.54 1.80
N ALA A 94 -14.51 1.51 1.27
CA ALA A 94 -13.92 0.65 0.25
C ALA A 94 -13.31 1.45 -0.92
N GLY A 95 -12.08 1.11 -1.30
CA GLY A 95 -11.28 1.80 -2.31
C GLY A 95 -10.46 2.97 -1.78
N GLU A 96 -10.62 3.35 -0.50
CA GLU A 96 -9.80 4.39 0.13
C GLU A 96 -8.64 3.76 0.90
N SER A 97 -7.58 4.54 1.07
CA SER A 97 -6.36 4.12 1.78
C SER A 97 -6.00 5.08 2.90
N PHE A 98 -5.25 4.57 3.87
CA PHE A 98 -4.69 5.38 4.94
C PHE A 98 -3.23 5.02 5.22
N LEU A 99 -2.56 5.92 5.94
CA LEU A 99 -1.20 5.74 6.41
C LEU A 99 -1.15 6.03 7.91
N VAL A 100 -0.49 5.14 8.66
CA VAL A 100 -0.13 5.36 10.06
C VAL A 100 1.38 5.49 10.17
N PRO A 101 1.89 6.62 10.65
CA PRO A 101 3.33 6.82 10.84
C PRO A 101 3.90 5.91 11.94
N ARG A 102 5.23 5.77 11.92
CA ARG A 102 6.02 5.07 12.95
C ARG A 102 5.66 5.52 14.37
N GLU A 103 5.55 4.56 15.29
CA GLU A 103 5.37 4.76 16.75
C GLU A 103 4.07 5.50 17.12
N VAL A 104 3.13 5.65 16.20
CA VAL A 104 1.86 6.32 16.51
C VAL A 104 0.84 5.30 17.00
N PRO A 105 0.35 5.41 18.26
CA PRO A 105 -0.69 4.54 18.78
C PRO A 105 -1.99 4.69 18.00
N HIS A 106 -2.56 3.55 17.62
CA HIS A 106 -3.84 3.50 16.92
C HIS A 106 -4.57 2.19 17.21
N ASP A 107 -5.87 2.24 17.07
CA ASP A 107 -6.78 1.09 17.05
C ASP A 107 -7.86 1.31 15.99
N ALA A 108 -8.67 0.30 15.74
CA ALA A 108 -9.64 0.37 14.66
C ALA A 108 -10.73 -0.68 14.81
N ARG A 109 -11.82 -0.50 14.05
CA ARG A 109 -12.90 -1.49 13.93
C ARG A 109 -13.64 -1.32 12.61
N PRO A 110 -14.41 -2.32 12.15
CA PRO A 110 -15.47 -2.07 11.20
C PRO A 110 -16.44 -1.00 11.73
N ALA A 111 -16.91 -0.11 10.87
CA ALA A 111 -17.97 0.82 11.25
C ALA A 111 -19.23 0.02 11.62
N PRO A 112 -19.98 0.40 12.65
CA PRO A 112 -21.19 -0.31 13.04
C PRO A 112 -22.16 -0.53 11.87
N GLY A 113 -22.58 -1.76 11.67
CA GLY A 113 -23.44 -2.14 10.55
C GLY A 113 -22.75 -2.22 9.18
N SER A 114 -21.44 -2.08 9.13
CA SER A 114 -20.67 -2.31 7.89
C SER A 114 -20.74 -3.76 7.44
N PRO A 115 -20.76 -4.04 6.12
CA PRO A 115 -20.35 -5.34 5.62
C PRO A 115 -18.98 -5.74 6.16
N PRO A 116 -18.59 -7.02 6.10
CA PRO A 116 -17.26 -7.46 6.48
C PRO A 116 -16.18 -6.61 5.80
N VAL A 117 -15.23 -6.16 6.60
CA VAL A 117 -14.11 -5.34 6.13
C VAL A 117 -12.97 -6.25 5.69
N HIS A 118 -12.51 -6.09 4.47
CA HIS A 118 -11.28 -6.70 3.96
C HIS A 118 -10.22 -5.63 3.77
N LEU A 119 -9.05 -5.84 4.34
CA LEU A 119 -7.91 -4.91 4.30
C LEU A 119 -6.74 -5.52 3.54
N ALA A 120 -6.11 -4.71 2.69
CA ALA A 120 -4.78 -4.99 2.14
C ALA A 120 -3.77 -4.11 2.88
N VAL A 121 -2.91 -4.75 3.68
CA VAL A 121 -1.98 -4.07 4.60
C VAL A 121 -0.55 -4.22 4.11
N THR A 122 0.16 -3.10 3.99
CA THR A 122 1.60 -3.08 3.73
C THR A 122 2.30 -2.37 4.89
N LEU A 123 3.26 -3.04 5.49
CA LEU A 123 4.12 -2.48 6.53
C LEU A 123 5.54 -2.35 5.99
N VAL A 124 6.18 -1.21 6.24
CA VAL A 124 7.64 -1.03 6.11
C VAL A 124 8.18 -0.82 7.51
N ILE A 125 8.74 -1.86 8.10
CA ILE A 125 9.12 -1.90 9.51
C ILE A 125 10.61 -2.23 9.69
N ASP A 126 11.13 -1.98 10.87
CA ASP A 126 12.50 -2.37 11.23
C ASP A 126 12.61 -3.89 11.23
N LYS A 127 13.67 -4.39 10.61
CA LYS A 127 13.91 -5.81 10.44
C LYS A 127 13.97 -6.54 11.79
N GLY A 128 13.22 -7.61 11.91
CA GLY A 128 13.18 -8.43 13.12
C GLY A 128 12.29 -7.89 14.23
N THR A 129 11.56 -6.78 14.01
CA THR A 129 10.54 -6.32 14.95
C THR A 129 9.21 -7.03 14.73
N ALA A 130 8.38 -7.06 15.78
CA ALA A 130 7.02 -7.56 15.63
C ALA A 130 6.22 -6.64 14.68
N PRO A 131 5.36 -7.20 13.81
CA PRO A 131 4.49 -6.40 12.95
C PRO A 131 3.61 -5.41 13.73
N ARG A 132 3.26 -5.73 14.96
CA ARG A 132 2.48 -4.89 15.88
C ARG A 132 3.02 -5.05 17.30
N THR A 133 3.24 -3.94 17.97
CA THR A 133 3.60 -3.89 19.39
C THR A 133 2.42 -3.33 20.18
N PRO A 134 1.78 -4.13 21.07
CA PRO A 134 0.64 -3.67 21.86
C PRO A 134 0.99 -2.47 22.73
N VAL A 135 0.02 -1.57 22.89
CA VAL A 135 0.10 -0.44 23.82
C VAL A 135 -1.17 -0.38 24.69
N SER A 136 -1.11 0.37 25.78
CA SER A 136 -2.24 0.52 26.71
C SER A 136 -3.28 1.56 26.27
N ASP A 137 -2.97 2.37 25.27
CA ASP A 137 -3.83 3.45 24.79
C ASP A 137 -5.05 2.86 24.07
N VAL A 138 -6.22 2.88 24.72
CA VAL A 138 -7.50 2.52 24.10
C VAL A 138 -8.12 3.79 23.54
N LEU A 139 -8.31 3.87 22.23
CA LEU A 139 -8.81 5.06 21.54
C LEU A 139 -10.26 4.89 21.07
N ILE A 140 -10.72 3.65 20.88
CA ILE A 140 -12.12 3.36 20.54
C ILE A 140 -13.00 3.73 21.73
N PRO A 141 -14.01 4.60 21.57
CA PRO A 141 -14.98 4.92 22.63
C PRO A 141 -15.72 3.65 23.08
N LYS A 142 -15.97 3.56 24.40
CA LYS A 142 -16.77 2.48 25.02
C LYS A 142 -18.25 2.69 24.75
#